data_f77c0d55b99874f32fd0ab49b16d75e6
#
_entry.id   f77c0d55b99874f32fd0ab49b16d75e6
#
_cell.length_a   1.000
_cell.length_b   1.000
_cell.length_c   1.000
_cell.angle_alpha   90.00
_cell.angle_beta   90.00
_cell.angle_gamma   90.00
#
_symmetry.space_group_name_H-M   'P 1'
#
loop_
_entity.id
_entity.type
_entity.pdbx_description
1 polymer ?
#
loop_
_entity_poly.entity_id
_entity_poly.type
_entity_poly.pdbx_seq_one_letter_code
_entity_poly.pdbx_strand_id
1 'polypeptide(L)'
;MKSTDEKPHPLRLRRKHGEGRAVEVTAIDGARLARSQSLRNALVASLIAIILFCVAWILLTSALNRVLPWMTIVLGAVLGTVIRVVGRGVDWRFPTLAAVMALSGSIASNVVLAASTTAAEFSTGTLTILQAVTSMTWPVFFDEVWTVADGFFAVLAAGLAAFMAPRRLTRQQRYALRLWQAEKRDQ
;
A
#
# COMPACT_ATOMS: atom_id res chain seq x y z
N MET A 1 0.01 -18.84 71.15
CA MET A 1 -0.67 -18.71 69.84
C MET A 1 0.19 -17.83 68.94
N LYS A 2 1.00 -18.43 68.08
CA LYS A 2 1.82 -17.71 67.10
C LYS A 2 1.05 -17.64 65.78
N SER A 3 0.58 -16.47 65.41
CA SER A 3 -0.02 -16.22 64.09
C SER A 3 1.14 -16.09 63.08
N THR A 4 1.25 -17.07 62.21
CA THR A 4 2.18 -17.05 61.07
C THR A 4 1.53 -16.16 60.00
N ASP A 5 2.10 -15.00 59.88
CA ASP A 5 1.79 -14.02 58.83
C ASP A 5 2.50 -14.48 57.53
N GLU A 6 1.85 -15.41 56.82
CA GLU A 6 2.36 -15.95 55.56
C GLU A 6 1.99 -14.97 54.44
N LYS A 7 2.97 -14.11 54.09
CA LYS A 7 2.85 -13.21 52.94
C LYS A 7 2.65 -14.04 51.68
N PRO A 8 1.61 -13.79 50.87
CA PRO A 8 1.38 -14.52 49.65
C PRO A 8 2.56 -14.32 48.67
N HIS A 9 3.19 -15.42 48.31
CA HIS A 9 4.26 -15.45 47.30
C HIS A 9 3.70 -14.95 45.97
N PRO A 10 4.32 -13.93 45.32
CA PRO A 10 3.88 -13.50 44.00
C PRO A 10 4.03 -14.64 43.00
N LEU A 11 2.95 -15.01 42.34
CA LEU A 11 2.92 -15.99 41.27
C LEU A 11 3.91 -15.59 40.17
N ARG A 12 5.11 -16.14 40.17
CA ARG A 12 6.08 -16.01 39.08
C ARG A 12 5.55 -16.84 37.91
N LEU A 13 4.89 -16.21 36.96
CA LEU A 13 4.62 -16.80 35.66
C LEU A 13 5.97 -17.22 35.03
N ARG A 14 6.12 -18.54 34.84
CA ARG A 14 7.30 -19.15 34.24
C ARG A 14 7.55 -18.53 32.86
N ARG A 15 8.56 -17.68 32.72
CA ARG A 15 8.99 -17.14 31.43
C ARG A 15 9.38 -18.30 30.52
N LYS A 16 8.56 -18.59 29.52
CA LYS A 16 8.68 -19.73 28.60
C LYS A 16 9.72 -19.49 27.49
N HIS A 17 10.62 -18.55 27.63
CA HIS A 17 11.67 -18.34 26.63
C HIS A 17 12.99 -18.14 27.36
N GLY A 18 13.96 -18.96 26.94
CA GLY A 18 15.33 -18.94 27.40
C GLY A 18 15.94 -17.54 27.33
N GLU A 19 16.99 -17.34 28.06
CA GLU A 19 17.84 -16.16 28.15
C GLU A 19 18.34 -15.74 26.75
N GLY A 20 17.44 -15.23 25.93
CA GLY A 20 17.79 -14.42 24.77
C GLY A 20 18.47 -13.19 25.34
N ARG A 21 19.78 -13.07 25.12
CA ARG A 21 20.59 -11.87 25.34
C ARG A 21 19.70 -10.66 25.07
N ALA A 22 19.42 -9.87 26.09
CA ALA A 22 18.66 -8.64 25.92
C ALA A 22 19.44 -7.79 24.91
N VAL A 23 19.00 -7.81 23.66
CA VAL A 23 19.61 -6.99 22.61
C VAL A 23 19.36 -5.55 23.04
N GLU A 24 20.41 -4.86 23.44
CA GLU A 24 20.37 -3.47 23.84
C GLU A 24 19.94 -2.66 22.59
N VAL A 25 18.72 -2.11 22.65
CA VAL A 25 18.12 -1.36 21.55
C VAL A 25 18.71 0.03 21.55
N THR A 26 19.47 0.38 20.53
CA THR A 26 20.19 1.64 20.42
C THR A 26 19.52 2.61 19.42
N ALA A 27 19.81 3.92 19.55
CA ALA A 27 19.39 4.93 18.58
C ALA A 27 19.96 4.66 17.17
N ILE A 28 21.13 3.99 17.08
CA ILE A 28 21.75 3.58 15.82
C ILE A 28 20.85 2.62 15.04
N ASP A 29 20.14 1.71 15.73
CA ASP A 29 19.17 0.81 15.09
C ASP A 29 18.00 1.58 14.51
N GLY A 30 17.54 2.62 15.21
CA GLY A 30 16.52 3.55 14.72
C GLY A 30 16.97 4.31 13.47
N ALA A 31 18.20 4.82 13.47
CA ALA A 31 18.81 5.49 12.31
C ALA A 31 18.93 4.57 11.11
N ARG A 32 19.32 3.32 11.31
CA ARG A 32 19.41 2.29 10.25
C ARG A 32 18.03 1.99 9.63
N LEU A 33 16.99 1.88 10.46
CA LEU A 33 15.61 1.72 9.98
C LEU A 33 15.16 2.92 9.16
N ALA A 34 15.44 4.15 9.61
CA ALA A 34 15.09 5.36 8.90
C ALA A 34 15.83 5.48 7.55
N ARG A 35 17.10 5.13 7.50
CA ARG A 35 17.92 5.14 6.26
C ARG A 35 17.53 4.03 5.26
N SER A 36 16.94 2.94 5.74
CA SER A 36 16.52 1.82 4.87
C SER A 36 15.26 2.10 4.07
N GLN A 37 14.59 3.23 4.29
CA GLN A 37 13.39 3.64 3.56
C GLN A 37 13.77 4.21 2.19
N SER A 38 13.04 3.81 1.16
CA SER A 38 13.22 4.33 -0.19
C SER A 38 11.89 4.69 -0.84
N LEU A 39 11.55 5.98 -0.81
CA LEU A 39 10.35 6.50 -1.46
C LEU A 39 10.43 6.32 -2.98
N ARG A 40 11.62 6.53 -3.57
CA ARG A 40 11.86 6.36 -5.00
C ARG A 40 11.57 4.93 -5.45
N ASN A 41 12.09 3.94 -4.72
CA ASN A 41 11.86 2.53 -5.07
C ASN A 41 10.38 2.15 -4.89
N ALA A 42 9.71 2.69 -3.86
CA ALA A 42 8.27 2.49 -3.66
C ALA A 42 7.47 3.05 -4.83
N LEU A 43 7.81 4.25 -5.32
CA LEU A 43 7.15 4.88 -6.45
C LEU A 43 7.35 4.07 -7.74
N VAL A 44 8.58 3.69 -8.07
CA VAL A 44 8.88 2.88 -9.27
C VAL A 44 8.16 1.53 -9.20
N ALA A 45 8.22 0.85 -8.05
CA ALA A 45 7.55 -0.43 -7.89
C ALA A 45 6.03 -0.32 -8.01
N SER A 46 5.42 0.77 -7.51
CA SER A 46 3.98 1.00 -7.66
C SER A 46 3.57 1.29 -9.10
N LEU A 47 4.37 2.02 -9.87
CA LEU A 47 4.12 2.21 -11.31
C LEU A 47 4.16 0.88 -12.07
N ILE A 48 5.18 0.07 -11.82
CA ILE A 48 5.28 -1.27 -12.43
C ILE A 48 4.07 -2.12 -12.03
N ALA A 49 3.67 -2.09 -10.75
CA ALA A 49 2.52 -2.84 -10.26
C ALA A 49 1.20 -2.39 -10.93
N ILE A 50 1.00 -1.09 -11.17
CA ILE A 50 -0.17 -0.57 -11.90
C ILE A 50 -0.19 -1.12 -13.32
N ILE A 51 0.94 -1.05 -14.05
CA ILE A 51 1.03 -1.55 -15.44
C ILE A 51 0.69 -3.05 -15.48
N LEU A 52 1.32 -3.84 -14.63
CA LEU A 52 1.06 -5.28 -14.56
C LEU A 52 -0.39 -5.59 -14.20
N PHE A 53 -0.96 -4.81 -13.29
CA PHE A 53 -2.36 -4.96 -12.90
C PHE A 53 -3.32 -4.61 -14.04
N CYS A 54 -3.07 -3.53 -14.80
CA CYS A 54 -3.86 -3.18 -15.98
C CYS A 54 -3.86 -4.32 -16.99
N VAL A 55 -2.71 -4.89 -17.31
CA VAL A 55 -2.61 -6.02 -18.24
C VAL A 55 -3.40 -7.22 -17.70
N ALA A 56 -3.20 -7.58 -16.43
CA ALA A 56 -3.92 -8.69 -15.82
C ALA A 56 -5.43 -8.47 -15.80
N TRP A 57 -5.89 -7.25 -15.53
CA TRP A 57 -7.32 -6.92 -15.53
C TRP A 57 -7.93 -7.01 -16.92
N ILE A 58 -7.26 -6.49 -17.96
CA ILE A 58 -7.72 -6.61 -19.35
C ILE A 58 -7.85 -8.10 -19.74
N LEU A 59 -6.82 -8.91 -19.46
CA LEU A 59 -6.84 -10.34 -19.76
C LEU A 59 -7.97 -11.06 -19.02
N LEU A 60 -8.19 -10.73 -17.76
CA LEU A 60 -9.27 -11.32 -16.95
C LEU A 60 -10.64 -10.92 -17.48
N THR A 61 -10.85 -9.64 -17.82
CA THR A 61 -12.10 -9.12 -18.39
C THR A 61 -12.39 -9.78 -19.73
N SER A 62 -11.38 -9.94 -20.58
CA SER A 62 -11.50 -10.61 -21.87
C SER A 62 -11.84 -12.09 -21.71
N ALA A 63 -11.20 -12.80 -20.75
CA ALA A 63 -11.46 -14.21 -20.51
C ALA A 63 -12.84 -14.48 -19.92
N LEU A 64 -13.36 -13.59 -19.09
CA LEU A 64 -14.65 -13.73 -18.41
C LEU A 64 -15.82 -13.09 -19.19
N ASN A 65 -15.52 -12.28 -20.21
CA ASN A 65 -16.50 -11.42 -20.90
C ASN A 65 -17.36 -10.58 -19.95
N ARG A 66 -16.76 -10.12 -18.83
CA ARG A 66 -17.44 -9.33 -17.80
C ARG A 66 -16.49 -8.31 -17.21
N VAL A 67 -16.94 -7.07 -17.09
CA VAL A 67 -16.24 -6.02 -16.34
C VAL A 67 -16.48 -6.25 -14.83
N LEU A 68 -15.40 -6.19 -14.04
CA LEU A 68 -15.41 -6.42 -12.60
C LEU A 68 -15.02 -5.12 -11.87
N PRO A 69 -15.96 -4.24 -11.50
CA PRO A 69 -15.65 -2.93 -10.90
C PRO A 69 -14.87 -3.02 -9.58
N TRP A 70 -15.11 -4.08 -8.78
CA TRP A 70 -14.43 -4.32 -7.51
C TRP A 70 -12.94 -4.64 -7.64
N MET A 71 -12.44 -4.91 -8.85
CA MET A 71 -11.01 -5.12 -9.10
C MET A 71 -10.16 -3.91 -8.70
N THR A 72 -10.74 -2.72 -8.72
CA THR A 72 -10.10 -1.48 -8.22
C THR A 72 -9.67 -1.62 -6.75
N ILE A 73 -10.46 -2.30 -5.91
CA ILE A 73 -10.10 -2.57 -4.49
C ILE A 73 -8.88 -3.50 -4.43
N VAL A 74 -8.82 -4.51 -5.31
CA VAL A 74 -7.67 -5.42 -5.39
C VAL A 74 -6.41 -4.66 -5.78
N LEU A 75 -6.51 -3.70 -6.71
CA LEU A 75 -5.40 -2.80 -7.04
C LEU A 75 -4.90 -2.06 -5.79
N GLY A 76 -5.81 -1.52 -4.98
CA GLY A 76 -5.45 -0.86 -3.71
C GLY A 76 -4.67 -1.78 -2.76
N ALA A 77 -5.12 -3.02 -2.60
CA ALA A 77 -4.44 -4.03 -1.77
C ALA A 77 -3.03 -4.37 -2.31
N VAL A 78 -2.91 -4.55 -3.62
CA VAL A 78 -1.63 -4.82 -4.30
C VAL A 78 -0.67 -3.66 -4.09
N LEU A 79 -1.09 -2.42 -4.35
CA LEU A 79 -0.25 -1.23 -4.20
C LEU A 79 0.19 -1.01 -2.75
N GLY A 80 -0.73 -1.14 -1.79
CA GLY A 80 -0.39 -1.04 -0.37
C GLY A 80 0.66 -2.08 0.04
N THR A 81 0.54 -3.32 -0.46
CA THR A 81 1.51 -4.39 -0.19
C THR A 81 2.86 -4.12 -0.85
N VAL A 82 2.87 -3.71 -2.12
CA VAL A 82 4.10 -3.39 -2.87
C VAL A 82 4.87 -2.26 -2.19
N ILE A 83 4.19 -1.16 -1.85
CA ILE A 83 4.81 -0.02 -1.17
C ILE A 83 5.36 -0.42 0.19
N ARG A 84 4.64 -1.26 0.94
CA ARG A 84 5.11 -1.79 2.22
C ARG A 84 6.38 -2.61 2.10
N VAL A 85 6.45 -3.50 1.11
CA VAL A 85 7.58 -4.44 0.94
C VAL A 85 8.80 -3.73 0.37
N VAL A 86 8.61 -2.95 -0.69
CA VAL A 86 9.71 -2.29 -1.42
C VAL A 86 10.13 -1.00 -0.74
N GLY A 87 9.17 -0.17 -0.32
CA GLY A 87 9.43 1.12 0.32
C GLY A 87 9.97 1.00 1.73
N ARG A 88 9.63 -0.09 2.45
CA ARG A 88 9.98 -0.30 3.87
C ARG A 88 9.64 0.90 4.75
N GLY A 89 8.61 1.65 4.36
CA GLY A 89 8.27 2.94 4.94
C GLY A 89 7.72 2.84 6.35
N VAL A 90 8.21 3.74 7.20
CA VAL A 90 7.74 3.92 8.57
C VAL A 90 7.03 5.26 8.71
N ASP A 91 7.36 6.23 7.83
CA ASP A 91 6.84 7.58 7.83
C ASP A 91 5.44 7.66 7.21
N TRP A 92 4.67 8.70 7.57
CA TRP A 92 3.35 9.00 7.02
C TRP A 92 3.34 9.22 5.50
N ARG A 93 4.51 9.52 4.90
CA ARG A 93 4.69 9.72 3.46
C ARG A 93 4.36 8.48 2.63
N PHE A 94 4.53 7.28 3.19
CA PHE A 94 4.25 6.02 2.49
C PHE A 94 2.76 5.72 2.38
N PRO A 95 1.94 5.87 3.44
CA PRO A 95 0.48 5.78 3.32
C PRO A 95 -0.11 6.80 2.34
N THR A 96 0.39 8.06 2.36
CA THR A 96 -0.08 9.08 1.41
C THR A 96 0.31 8.75 -0.02
N LEU A 97 1.56 8.29 -0.25
CA LEU A 97 1.98 7.80 -1.56
C LEU A 97 1.07 6.65 -2.03
N ALA A 98 0.78 5.69 -1.15
CA ALA A 98 -0.09 4.55 -1.47
C ALA A 98 -1.50 5.00 -1.87
N ALA A 99 -2.10 5.94 -1.13
CA ALA A 99 -3.40 6.50 -1.46
C ALA A 99 -3.41 7.20 -2.82
N VAL A 100 -2.42 8.07 -3.07
CA VAL A 100 -2.30 8.80 -4.33
C VAL A 100 -2.09 7.83 -5.50
N MET A 101 -1.19 6.85 -5.35
CA MET A 101 -0.92 5.85 -6.39
C MET A 101 -2.13 4.94 -6.64
N ALA A 102 -2.94 4.63 -5.61
CA ALA A 102 -4.16 3.85 -5.78
C ALA A 102 -5.25 4.65 -6.50
N LEU A 103 -5.43 5.93 -6.17
CA LEU A 103 -6.38 6.81 -6.87
C LEU A 103 -5.99 6.99 -8.33
N SER A 104 -4.75 7.41 -8.60
CA SER A 104 -4.27 7.60 -9.98
C SER A 104 -4.25 6.30 -10.78
N GLY A 105 -3.85 5.19 -10.14
CA GLY A 105 -3.88 3.87 -10.73
C GLY A 105 -5.30 3.38 -11.05
N SER A 106 -6.29 3.68 -10.20
CA SER A 106 -7.70 3.37 -10.45
C SER A 106 -8.22 4.11 -11.68
N ILE A 107 -7.94 5.42 -11.77
CA ILE A 107 -8.33 6.22 -12.93
C ILE A 107 -7.66 5.68 -14.21
N ALA A 108 -6.34 5.49 -14.17
CA ALA A 108 -5.60 4.98 -15.32
C ALA A 108 -6.08 3.59 -15.76
N SER A 109 -6.33 2.68 -14.81
CA SER A 109 -6.79 1.33 -15.12
C SER A 109 -8.18 1.31 -15.76
N ASN A 110 -9.12 2.13 -15.28
CA ASN A 110 -10.45 2.25 -15.88
C ASN A 110 -10.38 2.84 -17.30
N VAL A 111 -9.56 3.86 -17.52
CA VAL A 111 -9.35 4.45 -18.85
C VAL A 111 -8.75 3.44 -19.82
N VAL A 112 -7.73 2.69 -19.38
CA VAL A 112 -7.10 1.67 -20.24
C VAL A 112 -8.06 0.51 -20.52
N LEU A 113 -8.86 0.10 -19.53
CA LEU A 113 -9.88 -0.94 -19.71
C LEU A 113 -10.95 -0.52 -20.73
N ALA A 114 -11.49 0.68 -20.60
CA ALA A 114 -12.47 1.22 -21.54
C ALA A 114 -11.87 1.35 -22.96
N ALA A 115 -10.66 1.85 -23.07
CA ALA A 115 -9.99 1.90 -24.36
C ALA A 115 -9.77 0.51 -24.98
N SER A 116 -9.52 -0.52 -24.17
CA SER A 116 -9.33 -1.90 -24.65
C SER A 116 -10.65 -2.52 -25.13
N THR A 117 -11.77 -2.27 -24.46
CA THR A 117 -13.10 -2.76 -24.87
C THR A 117 -13.53 -2.08 -26.17
N THR A 118 -13.39 -0.77 -26.26
CA THR A 118 -13.67 0.00 -27.49
C THR A 118 -12.77 -0.46 -28.65
N ALA A 119 -11.49 -0.69 -28.39
CA ALA A 119 -10.58 -1.19 -29.42
C ALA A 119 -10.98 -2.55 -29.97
N ALA A 120 -11.50 -3.46 -29.11
CA ALA A 120 -12.02 -4.75 -29.52
C ALA A 120 -13.27 -4.61 -30.40
N GLU A 121 -14.19 -3.71 -30.08
CA GLU A 121 -15.40 -3.44 -30.88
C GLU A 121 -15.07 -2.90 -32.28
N PHE A 122 -14.10 -1.99 -32.38
CA PHE A 122 -13.71 -1.40 -33.66
C PHE A 122 -12.57 -2.13 -34.38
N SER A 123 -12.14 -3.29 -33.87
CA SER A 123 -11.01 -4.07 -34.41
C SER A 123 -9.75 -3.24 -34.60
N THR A 124 -9.48 -2.31 -33.69
CA THR A 124 -8.34 -1.39 -33.68
C THR A 124 -7.39 -1.69 -32.51
N GLY A 125 -6.24 -1.00 -32.46
CA GLY A 125 -5.33 -1.12 -31.33
C GLY A 125 -5.73 -0.28 -30.13
N THR A 126 -5.64 -0.81 -28.91
CA THR A 126 -5.92 -0.07 -27.65
C THR A 126 -5.11 1.23 -27.56
N LEU A 127 -3.86 1.22 -28.03
CA LEU A 127 -3.02 2.39 -28.04
C LEU A 127 -3.54 3.48 -28.97
N THR A 128 -4.11 3.10 -30.14
CA THR A 128 -4.71 4.02 -31.10
C THR A 128 -5.91 4.73 -30.48
N ILE A 129 -6.78 3.99 -29.77
CA ILE A 129 -7.91 4.58 -29.04
C ILE A 129 -7.44 5.54 -27.97
N LEU A 130 -6.46 5.13 -27.15
CA LEU A 130 -5.89 6.00 -26.10
C LEU A 130 -5.30 7.30 -26.68
N GLN A 131 -4.60 7.24 -27.82
CA GLN A 131 -4.07 8.42 -28.48
C GLN A 131 -5.19 9.32 -29.01
N ALA A 132 -6.24 8.77 -29.58
CA ALA A 132 -7.38 9.52 -30.07
C ALA A 132 -8.12 10.25 -28.93
N VAL A 133 -8.30 9.57 -27.80
CA VAL A 133 -8.97 10.12 -26.60
C VAL A 133 -8.18 11.29 -26.01
N THR A 134 -6.85 11.18 -25.90
CA THR A 134 -6.01 12.23 -25.30
C THR A 134 -5.97 13.52 -26.13
N SER A 135 -6.25 13.47 -27.42
CA SER A 135 -6.14 14.65 -28.29
C SER A 135 -7.39 15.52 -28.38
N MET A 136 -8.59 14.97 -28.30
CA MET A 136 -9.82 15.74 -28.61
C MET A 136 -11.01 15.55 -27.66
N THR A 137 -11.11 14.45 -26.94
CA THR A 137 -12.37 14.03 -26.30
C THR A 137 -12.23 13.65 -24.83
N TRP A 138 -11.16 14.05 -24.17
CA TRP A 138 -10.90 13.69 -22.78
C TRP A 138 -12.08 13.97 -21.83
N PRO A 139 -12.73 15.15 -21.84
CA PRO A 139 -13.85 15.41 -20.95
C PRO A 139 -15.04 14.48 -21.20
N VAL A 140 -15.40 14.28 -22.48
CA VAL A 140 -16.53 13.42 -22.87
C VAL A 140 -16.24 11.96 -22.58
N PHE A 141 -15.03 11.51 -22.89
CA PHE A 141 -14.62 10.13 -22.60
C PHE A 141 -14.60 9.84 -21.09
N PHE A 142 -14.12 10.79 -20.29
CA PHE A 142 -14.09 10.65 -18.85
C PHE A 142 -15.49 10.61 -18.24
N ASP A 143 -16.40 11.43 -18.74
CA ASP A 143 -17.80 11.49 -18.29
C ASP A 143 -18.57 10.19 -18.64
N GLU A 144 -18.26 9.59 -19.79
CA GLU A 144 -18.87 8.33 -20.23
C GLU A 144 -18.30 7.10 -19.48
N VAL A 145 -17.00 7.10 -19.20
CA VAL A 145 -16.27 5.95 -18.62
C VAL A 145 -16.32 5.94 -17.10
N TRP A 146 -16.38 7.11 -16.48
CA TRP A 146 -16.25 7.23 -15.02
C TRP A 146 -17.62 7.33 -14.34
N THR A 147 -18.02 6.28 -13.67
CA THR A 147 -19.26 6.26 -12.90
C THR A 147 -19.04 6.66 -11.43
N VAL A 148 -20.12 7.04 -10.74
CA VAL A 148 -20.08 7.32 -9.30
C VAL A 148 -19.60 6.09 -8.51
N ALA A 149 -19.93 4.88 -8.98
CA ALA A 149 -19.48 3.63 -8.39
C ALA A 149 -17.95 3.47 -8.50
N ASP A 150 -17.35 3.84 -9.63
CA ASP A 150 -15.89 3.78 -9.81
C ASP A 150 -15.17 4.74 -8.87
N GLY A 151 -15.74 5.94 -8.67
CA GLY A 151 -15.25 6.89 -7.68
C GLY A 151 -15.28 6.31 -6.26
N PHE A 152 -16.37 5.65 -5.88
CA PHE A 152 -16.49 5.01 -4.59
C PHE A 152 -15.45 3.88 -4.40
N PHE A 153 -15.30 3.01 -5.39
CA PHE A 153 -14.29 1.95 -5.35
C PHE A 153 -12.86 2.49 -5.34
N ALA A 154 -12.59 3.58 -6.05
CA ALA A 154 -11.28 4.24 -6.05
C ALA A 154 -10.91 4.79 -4.66
N VAL A 155 -11.88 5.42 -3.96
CA VAL A 155 -11.68 5.90 -2.58
C VAL A 155 -11.44 4.74 -1.62
N LEU A 156 -12.22 3.66 -1.73
CA LEU A 156 -12.00 2.44 -0.94
C LEU A 156 -10.62 1.83 -1.21
N ALA A 157 -10.20 1.76 -2.48
CA ALA A 157 -8.88 1.29 -2.87
C ALA A 157 -7.76 2.14 -2.26
N ALA A 158 -7.91 3.47 -2.29
CA ALA A 158 -6.96 4.39 -1.68
C ALA A 158 -6.86 4.23 -0.16
N GLY A 159 -8.00 4.10 0.51
CA GLY A 159 -8.06 3.83 1.96
C GLY A 159 -7.39 2.51 2.32
N LEU A 160 -7.67 1.45 1.57
CA LEU A 160 -7.07 0.14 1.75
C LEU A 160 -5.56 0.16 1.49
N ALA A 161 -5.11 0.82 0.42
CA ALA A 161 -3.70 0.99 0.11
C ALA A 161 -2.97 1.74 1.22
N ALA A 162 -3.53 2.87 1.69
CA ALA A 162 -2.97 3.64 2.80
C ALA A 162 -2.89 2.81 4.10
N PHE A 163 -3.91 1.99 4.38
CA PHE A 163 -3.93 1.13 5.56
C PHE A 163 -2.89 0.01 5.49
N MET A 164 -2.66 -0.56 4.30
CA MET A 164 -1.73 -1.68 4.10
C MET A 164 -0.27 -1.24 3.92
N ALA A 165 -0.01 0.00 3.49
CA ALA A 165 1.33 0.51 3.19
C ALA A 165 2.28 0.59 4.41
N PRO A 166 1.84 0.91 5.66
CA PRO A 166 2.76 1.03 6.78
C PRO A 166 3.42 -0.29 7.13
N ARG A 167 4.72 -0.25 7.39
CA ARG A 167 5.47 -1.40 7.88
C ARG A 167 5.05 -1.71 9.32
N ARG A 168 4.73 -2.96 9.60
CA ARG A 168 4.48 -3.42 10.99
C ARG A 168 5.81 -3.52 11.72
N LEU A 169 6.06 -2.58 12.63
CA LEU A 169 7.23 -2.55 13.48
C LEU A 169 7.03 -3.38 14.73
N THR A 170 8.06 -4.09 15.17
CA THR A 170 8.10 -4.72 16.48
C THR A 170 8.20 -3.66 17.59
N ARG A 171 7.87 -4.01 18.83
CA ARG A 171 7.99 -3.09 19.97
C ARG A 171 9.42 -2.52 20.11
N GLN A 172 10.43 -3.34 19.92
CA GLN A 172 11.84 -2.96 19.99
C GLN A 172 12.20 -1.95 18.88
N GLN A 173 11.74 -2.19 17.63
CA GLN A 173 11.97 -1.27 16.51
C GLN A 173 11.31 0.09 16.72
N ARG A 174 10.08 0.12 17.29
CA ARG A 174 9.42 1.38 17.65
C ARG A 174 10.17 2.14 18.72
N TYR A 175 10.71 1.43 19.71
CA TYR A 175 11.51 2.04 20.76
C TYR A 175 12.82 2.63 20.21
N ALA A 176 13.54 1.89 19.37
CA ALA A 176 14.75 2.37 18.69
C ALA A 176 14.49 3.64 17.87
N LEU A 177 13.38 3.67 17.15
CA LEU A 177 12.96 4.83 16.35
C LEU A 177 12.69 6.06 17.22
N ARG A 178 12.03 5.88 18.38
CA ARG A 178 11.77 6.97 19.34
C ARG A 178 13.06 7.54 19.93
N LEU A 179 14.02 6.67 20.29
CA LEU A 179 15.33 7.09 20.79
C LEU A 179 16.07 7.93 19.74
N TRP A 180 16.11 7.48 18.50
CA TRP A 180 16.73 8.23 17.41
C TRP A 180 16.04 9.57 17.14
N GLN A 181 14.71 9.61 17.18
CA GLN A 181 13.95 10.86 16.99
C GLN A 181 14.16 11.85 18.13
N ALA A 182 14.31 11.39 19.38
CA ALA A 182 14.64 12.23 20.52
C ALA A 182 16.03 12.84 20.35
N GLU A 183 17.05 12.03 20.05
CA GLU A 183 18.42 12.49 19.84
C GLU A 183 18.54 13.51 18.70
N LYS A 184 17.77 13.32 17.60
CA LYS A 184 17.73 14.27 16.49
C LYS A 184 17.03 15.59 16.83
N ARG A 185 16.18 15.61 17.84
CA ARG A 185 15.47 16.84 18.28
C ARG A 185 16.34 17.69 19.17
N ASP A 186 17.30 17.08 19.87
CA ASP A 186 18.23 17.72 20.80
C ASP A 186 19.49 18.26 20.10
N GLN A 187 19.68 17.97 18.80
CA GLN A 187 20.74 18.51 17.92
C GLN A 187 20.27 19.76 17.15
#